data_2d1d0329631ceba24aa0f511e21a9719
#
_entry.id   2d1d0329631ceba24aa0f511e21a9719
#
_cell.length_a   1.000
_cell.length_b   1.000
_cell.length_c   1.000
_cell.angle_alpha   90.00
_cell.angle_beta   90.00
_cell.angle_gamma   90.00
#
_symmetry.space_group_name_H-M   'P 1'
#
loop_
_entity.id
_entity.type
_entity.pdbx_description
1 polymer ?
#
loop_
_entity_poly.entity_id
_entity_poly.type
_entity_poly.pdbx_seq_one_letter_code
_entity_poly.pdbx_strand_id
1 'polypeptide(L)'
;MGRFLFLATVVLALVSCNDSGTSAPEEVNARALHDRILTFDAEMDYPPDFMEGLKDAGTETPLQIDLPKMDRGGLDGALFVVWMVTEERDQAGYAGAISKAENQMAALEKMFATYPDRIGLARTADEAEALVAAGKHFAVAGMVNAYPLGPDLSTLGAWFDRGLRNITLTHVGHNQFADSSRPRREPADPPEEHGGLSDLGRKLIAEMNRLGIIVDVSQVTPKVVMEVTQLSTVPVIASHSGVKAIVDTARNLTDEEMIAIKNTGGVVGIVAFSSYLKQGDPDRRPALAKIGEIYGSTTLADVMADAPDQVEQFKADMATHEQRFPRANVGHLVDSIDYAVKLIGIDHVTISSDMEHGGGVTGWMNAGEAFGVTEELVRRGYSEADITKLWWSNFARVWRAVEAAVGG
;
A
#
# COMPACT_ATOMS: atom_id res chain seq x y z
N MET A 1 -57.63 78.39 35.55
CA MET A 1 -57.97 77.30 34.65
C MET A 1 -56.69 76.93 33.89
N GLY A 2 -55.87 76.02 34.39
CA GLY A 2 -54.61 75.60 33.79
C GLY A 2 -54.67 74.11 33.60
N ARG A 3 -54.52 73.69 32.35
CA ARG A 3 -54.42 72.24 31.97
C ARG A 3 -52.96 71.85 31.99
N PHE A 4 -52.62 70.92 32.88
CA PHE A 4 -51.34 70.24 32.86
C PHE A 4 -51.36 69.10 31.81
N LEU A 5 -50.45 69.13 30.86
CA LEU A 5 -50.18 68.04 29.91
C LEU A 5 -49.09 67.16 30.50
N PHE A 6 -49.40 65.88 30.74
CA PHE A 6 -48.36 64.84 31.05
C PHE A 6 -47.78 64.22 29.74
N LEU A 7 -46.48 64.40 29.55
CA LEU A 7 -45.74 63.73 28.52
C LEU A 7 -45.33 62.37 29.09
N ALA A 8 -45.80 61.28 28.50
CA ALA A 8 -45.32 59.94 28.78
C ALA A 8 -44.14 59.60 27.85
N THR A 9 -42.94 59.43 28.41
CA THR A 9 -41.78 59.01 27.70
C THR A 9 -41.80 57.48 27.61
N VAL A 10 -41.94 56.92 26.37
CA VAL A 10 -41.82 55.49 26.10
C VAL A 10 -40.36 55.20 25.89
N VAL A 11 -39.73 54.42 26.77
CA VAL A 11 -38.37 53.86 26.59
C VAL A 11 -38.49 52.58 25.81
N LEU A 12 -38.09 52.61 24.55
CA LEU A 12 -37.91 51.37 23.76
C LEU A 12 -36.59 50.70 24.19
N ALA A 13 -36.66 49.56 24.86
CA ALA A 13 -35.55 48.68 25.10
C ALA A 13 -35.26 47.90 23.80
N LEU A 14 -34.16 48.25 23.14
CA LEU A 14 -33.58 47.42 22.05
C LEU A 14 -32.99 46.14 22.67
N VAL A 15 -33.69 45.03 22.50
CA VAL A 15 -33.12 43.69 22.75
C VAL A 15 -32.18 43.43 21.60
N SER A 16 -30.86 43.52 21.86
CA SER A 16 -29.82 43.03 20.97
C SER A 16 -29.87 41.51 20.96
N CYS A 17 -30.39 40.91 19.89
CA CYS A 17 -30.20 39.50 19.63
C CYS A 17 -28.71 39.31 19.35
N ASN A 18 -27.99 38.64 20.27
CA ASN A 18 -26.70 38.11 20.04
C ASN A 18 -26.87 36.96 19.05
N ASP A 19 -26.59 37.22 17.78
CA ASP A 19 -26.37 36.18 16.78
C ASP A 19 -25.16 35.39 17.25
N SER A 20 -25.39 34.23 17.86
CA SER A 20 -24.39 33.18 18.00
C SER A 20 -24.12 32.64 16.59
N GLY A 21 -23.25 33.34 15.86
CA GLY A 21 -22.74 32.88 14.58
C GLY A 21 -22.11 31.50 14.78
N THR A 22 -22.82 30.48 14.38
CA THR A 22 -22.21 29.23 14.01
C THR A 22 -21.32 29.56 12.82
N SER A 23 -20.00 29.75 13.08
CA SER A 23 -19.02 29.80 12.01
C SER A 23 -19.22 28.54 11.17
N ALA A 24 -19.39 28.70 9.85
CA ALA A 24 -19.34 27.59 8.93
C ALA A 24 -18.05 26.82 9.23
N PRO A 25 -18.06 25.46 9.18
CA PRO A 25 -16.84 24.69 9.38
C PRO A 25 -15.77 25.27 8.46
N GLU A 26 -14.60 25.58 9.01
CA GLU A 26 -13.46 26.08 8.25
C GLU A 26 -13.16 25.01 7.16
N GLU A 27 -13.23 25.40 5.90
CA GLU A 27 -12.99 24.49 4.78
C GLU A 27 -11.56 23.98 4.89
N VAL A 28 -11.40 22.68 5.15
CA VAL A 28 -10.08 22.06 5.34
C VAL A 28 -9.30 22.18 4.04
N ASN A 29 -8.21 22.93 4.07
CA ASN A 29 -7.28 23.01 2.93
C ASN A 29 -6.56 21.66 2.79
N ALA A 30 -7.03 20.82 1.88
CA ALA A 30 -6.53 19.47 1.66
C ALA A 30 -5.01 19.45 1.36
N ARG A 31 -4.49 20.43 0.59
CA ARG A 31 -3.06 20.50 0.28
C ARG A 31 -2.23 20.83 1.52
N ALA A 32 -2.64 21.86 2.28
CA ALA A 32 -1.96 22.20 3.52
C ALA A 32 -2.04 21.10 4.58
N LEU A 33 -3.12 20.31 4.58
CA LEU A 33 -3.22 19.11 5.42
C LEU A 33 -2.21 18.06 4.98
N HIS A 34 -2.19 17.72 3.69
CA HIS A 34 -1.30 16.70 3.13
C HIS A 34 0.17 17.03 3.39
N ASP A 35 0.56 18.30 3.23
CA ASP A 35 1.95 18.75 3.42
C ASP A 35 2.44 18.72 4.89
N ARG A 36 1.55 18.53 5.88
CA ARG A 36 1.93 18.49 7.30
C ARG A 36 1.77 17.13 7.99
N ILE A 37 1.00 16.21 7.39
CA ILE A 37 0.88 14.85 7.90
C ILE A 37 1.97 13.97 7.32
N LEU A 38 2.34 12.89 8.02
CA LEU A 38 3.20 11.86 7.46
C LEU A 38 2.38 10.94 6.55
N THR A 39 2.87 10.72 5.34
CA THR A 39 2.23 9.89 4.32
C THR A 39 3.06 8.65 4.02
N PHE A 40 2.40 7.51 3.92
CA PHE A 40 3.05 6.22 3.74
C PHE A 40 2.22 5.29 2.85
N ASP A 41 2.86 4.69 1.87
CA ASP A 41 2.28 3.65 1.03
C ASP A 41 2.62 2.28 1.60
N ALA A 42 1.60 1.50 1.94
CA ALA A 42 1.78 0.22 2.64
C ALA A 42 2.28 -0.92 1.72
N GLU A 43 2.47 -0.66 0.42
CA GLU A 43 3.10 -1.60 -0.50
C GLU A 43 3.52 -0.92 -1.81
N MET A 44 4.81 -1.03 -2.13
CA MET A 44 5.44 -0.43 -3.31
C MET A 44 6.48 -1.40 -3.87
N ASP A 45 6.24 -1.86 -5.09
CA ASP A 45 7.23 -2.65 -5.82
C ASP A 45 8.31 -1.76 -6.46
N TYR A 46 9.37 -2.39 -6.92
CA TYR A 46 10.38 -1.79 -7.79
C TYR A 46 10.98 -2.89 -8.70
N PRO A 47 11.40 -2.53 -9.92
CA PRO A 47 11.92 -3.53 -10.85
C PRO A 47 13.28 -4.08 -10.41
N PRO A 48 13.67 -5.31 -10.86
CA PRO A 48 14.95 -5.92 -10.49
C PRO A 48 16.19 -5.10 -10.90
N ASP A 49 16.08 -4.27 -11.94
CA ASP A 49 17.11 -3.35 -12.46
C ASP A 49 16.91 -1.90 -11.93
N PHE A 50 16.24 -1.76 -10.79
CA PHE A 50 16.13 -0.49 -10.08
C PHE A 50 17.52 0.08 -9.77
N MET A 51 17.68 1.39 -9.84
CA MET A 51 18.98 2.08 -9.73
C MET A 51 19.95 1.84 -10.90
N GLU A 52 19.44 1.39 -12.07
CA GLU A 52 20.24 1.23 -13.29
C GLU A 52 19.65 2.07 -14.44
N GLY A 53 20.54 2.73 -15.20
CA GLY A 53 20.18 3.46 -16.41
C GLY A 53 19.04 4.46 -16.21
N LEU A 54 17.92 4.29 -16.94
CA LEU A 54 16.72 5.12 -16.86
C LEU A 54 15.90 4.91 -15.58
N LYS A 55 16.27 3.96 -14.73
CA LYS A 55 15.55 3.59 -13.49
C LYS A 55 16.29 4.03 -12.23
N ASP A 56 17.16 5.03 -12.34
CA ASP A 56 17.83 5.66 -11.19
C ASP A 56 16.84 6.52 -10.41
N ALA A 57 16.50 6.09 -9.20
CA ALA A 57 15.50 6.70 -8.34
C ALA A 57 15.78 8.18 -7.98
N GLY A 58 17.01 8.66 -8.11
CA GLY A 58 17.35 10.05 -7.85
C GLY A 58 16.91 11.03 -8.94
N THR A 59 16.47 10.52 -10.09
CA THR A 59 16.06 11.29 -11.27
C THR A 59 14.59 11.03 -11.61
N GLU A 60 13.98 11.89 -12.46
CA GLU A 60 12.66 11.61 -13.02
C GLU A 60 12.75 10.38 -13.95
N THR A 61 12.10 9.31 -13.60
CA THR A 61 12.15 8.03 -14.31
C THR A 61 10.83 7.75 -15.06
N PRO A 62 10.78 6.77 -15.98
CA PRO A 62 9.52 6.26 -16.53
C PRO A 62 8.74 5.37 -15.54
N LEU A 63 9.30 5.07 -14.34
CA LEU A 63 8.66 4.28 -13.29
C LEU A 63 7.55 5.06 -12.59
N GLN A 64 6.69 4.36 -11.84
CA GLN A 64 5.68 4.98 -11.00
C GLN A 64 6.26 5.57 -9.70
N ILE A 65 7.49 5.15 -9.31
CA ILE A 65 8.20 5.60 -8.11
C ILE A 65 9.60 6.11 -8.44
N ASP A 66 9.93 7.29 -7.96
CA ASP A 66 11.27 7.86 -7.84
C ASP A 66 11.23 9.02 -6.83
N LEU A 67 12.39 9.49 -6.39
CA LEU A 67 12.47 10.55 -5.38
C LEU A 67 11.84 11.89 -5.86
N PRO A 68 12.03 12.35 -7.12
CA PRO A 68 11.31 13.52 -7.63
C PRO A 68 9.78 13.37 -7.59
N LYS A 69 9.24 12.17 -7.85
CA LYS A 69 7.80 11.91 -7.74
C LYS A 69 7.34 11.90 -6.28
N MET A 70 8.10 11.28 -5.37
CA MET A 70 7.80 11.33 -3.93
C MET A 70 7.77 12.78 -3.43
N ASP A 71 8.77 13.61 -3.78
CA ASP A 71 8.81 15.05 -3.45
C ASP A 71 7.55 15.77 -3.96
N ARG A 72 7.21 15.59 -5.25
CA ARG A 72 6.06 16.26 -5.88
C ARG A 72 4.72 15.82 -5.30
N GLY A 73 4.58 14.53 -5.00
CA GLY A 73 3.36 13.95 -4.46
C GLY A 73 3.16 14.20 -2.98
N GLY A 74 4.24 14.58 -2.26
CA GLY A 74 4.24 14.63 -0.81
C GLY A 74 4.07 13.24 -0.19
N LEU A 75 4.74 12.22 -0.77
CA LEU A 75 4.79 10.87 -0.23
C LEU A 75 6.08 10.71 0.57
N ASP A 76 5.96 10.63 1.91
CA ASP A 76 7.12 10.59 2.80
C ASP A 76 7.83 9.23 2.81
N GLY A 77 7.07 8.15 2.69
CA GLY A 77 7.66 6.82 2.72
C GLY A 77 6.79 5.73 2.09
N ALA A 78 7.39 4.56 1.91
CA ALA A 78 6.70 3.37 1.42
C ALA A 78 7.33 2.08 1.98
N LEU A 79 6.52 1.02 1.99
CA LEU A 79 6.99 -0.35 2.15
C LEU A 79 7.53 -0.82 0.78
N PHE A 80 8.85 -0.72 0.59
CA PHE A 80 9.53 -1.21 -0.61
C PHE A 80 9.75 -2.71 -0.50
N VAL A 81 9.24 -3.47 -1.45
CA VAL A 81 9.25 -4.92 -1.35
C VAL A 81 10.11 -5.61 -2.40
N VAL A 82 10.89 -6.55 -1.94
CA VAL A 82 11.48 -7.61 -2.79
C VAL A 82 10.36 -8.57 -3.14
N TRP A 83 10.13 -8.83 -4.42
CA TRP A 83 9.01 -9.66 -4.84
C TRP A 83 9.37 -10.69 -5.91
N MET A 84 8.64 -11.81 -5.92
CA MET A 84 8.73 -12.82 -6.97
C MET A 84 7.55 -13.77 -6.98
N VAL A 85 7.37 -14.47 -8.10
CA VAL A 85 6.44 -15.61 -8.17
C VAL A 85 7.12 -16.86 -7.60
N THR A 86 6.32 -17.82 -7.15
CA THR A 86 6.85 -19.14 -6.76
C THR A 86 7.23 -19.93 -8.02
N GLU A 87 8.47 -20.38 -8.09
CA GLU A 87 8.98 -21.28 -9.13
C GLU A 87 9.03 -22.73 -8.61
N GLU A 88 9.83 -23.60 -9.22
CA GLU A 88 10.02 -24.96 -8.74
C GLU A 88 10.69 -24.98 -7.36
N ARG A 89 10.19 -25.85 -6.47
CA ARG A 89 10.69 -25.94 -5.08
C ARG A 89 11.78 -27.01 -4.96
N ASP A 90 12.74 -26.95 -5.84
CA ASP A 90 13.97 -27.70 -5.79
C ASP A 90 15.19 -26.83 -5.48
N GLN A 91 16.36 -27.42 -5.42
CA GLN A 91 17.59 -26.69 -5.10
C GLN A 91 17.87 -25.54 -6.09
N ALA A 92 17.59 -25.74 -7.38
CA ALA A 92 17.85 -24.72 -8.40
C ALA A 92 16.83 -23.57 -8.30
N GLY A 93 15.54 -23.87 -8.09
CA GLY A 93 14.49 -22.86 -7.90
C GLY A 93 14.72 -21.99 -6.66
N TYR A 94 15.05 -22.60 -5.51
CA TYR A 94 15.41 -21.82 -4.32
C TYR A 94 16.66 -20.98 -4.52
N ALA A 95 17.72 -21.52 -5.12
CA ALA A 95 18.93 -20.75 -5.41
C ALA A 95 18.65 -19.56 -6.34
N GLY A 96 17.83 -19.75 -7.37
CA GLY A 96 17.38 -18.67 -8.26
C GLY A 96 16.57 -17.61 -7.54
N ALA A 97 15.64 -18.02 -6.67
CA ALA A 97 14.83 -17.10 -5.88
C ALA A 97 15.66 -16.27 -4.90
N ILE A 98 16.58 -16.92 -4.19
CA ILE A 98 17.53 -16.23 -3.29
C ILE A 98 18.34 -15.19 -4.06
N SER A 99 18.91 -15.57 -5.22
CA SER A 99 19.70 -14.64 -6.05
C SER A 99 18.87 -13.44 -6.52
N LYS A 100 17.63 -13.66 -6.95
CA LYS A 100 16.71 -12.57 -7.34
C LYS A 100 16.41 -11.62 -6.16
N ALA A 101 16.12 -12.20 -4.99
CA ALA A 101 15.84 -11.42 -3.77
C ALA A 101 17.07 -10.60 -3.34
N GLU A 102 18.27 -11.20 -3.37
CA GLU A 102 19.51 -10.52 -3.05
C GLU A 102 19.79 -9.34 -3.99
N ASN A 103 19.58 -9.51 -5.29
CA ASN A 103 19.79 -8.46 -6.30
C ASN A 103 18.81 -7.29 -6.08
N GLN A 104 17.53 -7.56 -5.80
CA GLN A 104 16.56 -6.53 -5.52
C GLN A 104 16.90 -5.78 -4.22
N MET A 105 17.25 -6.50 -3.15
CA MET A 105 17.65 -5.86 -1.89
C MET A 105 18.93 -5.02 -2.07
N ALA A 106 19.89 -5.49 -2.85
CA ALA A 106 21.10 -4.72 -3.17
C ALA A 106 20.79 -3.44 -3.97
N ALA A 107 19.78 -3.45 -4.84
CA ALA A 107 19.32 -2.24 -5.54
C ALA A 107 18.73 -1.20 -4.57
N LEU A 108 17.95 -1.66 -3.59
CA LEU A 108 17.42 -0.80 -2.53
C LEU A 108 18.55 -0.22 -1.66
N GLU A 109 19.50 -1.04 -1.23
CA GLU A 109 20.68 -0.61 -0.49
C GLU A 109 21.54 0.40 -1.28
N LYS A 110 21.67 0.21 -2.60
CA LYS A 110 22.34 1.14 -3.50
C LYS A 110 21.63 2.50 -3.54
N MET A 111 20.29 2.55 -3.52
CA MET A 111 19.53 3.80 -3.46
C MET A 111 19.89 4.59 -2.19
N PHE A 112 19.91 3.95 -1.02
CA PHE A 112 20.28 4.61 0.25
C PHE A 112 21.72 5.09 0.26
N ALA A 113 22.64 4.32 -0.30
CA ALA A 113 24.06 4.67 -0.39
C ALA A 113 24.30 5.84 -1.36
N THR A 114 23.51 5.92 -2.44
CA THR A 114 23.66 6.95 -3.47
C THR A 114 23.00 8.28 -3.06
N TYR A 115 21.86 8.21 -2.36
CA TYR A 115 21.05 9.38 -1.97
C TYR A 115 20.82 9.48 -0.47
N PRO A 116 21.88 9.43 0.37
CA PRO A 116 21.74 9.37 1.83
C PRO A 116 21.11 10.62 2.44
N ASP A 117 21.14 11.75 1.71
CA ASP A 117 20.53 13.02 2.14
C ASP A 117 19.05 13.13 1.75
N ARG A 118 18.52 12.21 0.94
CA ARG A 118 17.13 12.25 0.44
C ARG A 118 16.26 11.14 0.98
N ILE A 119 16.81 9.93 1.21
CA ILE A 119 16.05 8.75 1.65
C ILE A 119 16.89 7.89 2.58
N GLY A 120 16.24 7.23 3.54
CA GLY A 120 16.86 6.27 4.46
C GLY A 120 16.02 5.01 4.66
N LEU A 121 16.70 3.92 5.06
CA LEU A 121 16.04 2.70 5.51
C LEU A 121 15.61 2.87 6.97
N ALA A 122 14.32 2.78 7.23
CA ALA A 122 13.78 2.73 8.59
C ALA A 122 13.68 1.27 9.06
N ARG A 123 14.23 0.98 10.22
CA ARG A 123 14.17 -0.31 10.90
C ARG A 123 13.17 -0.34 12.04
N THR A 124 12.69 0.84 12.44
CA THR A 124 11.66 1.05 13.46
C THR A 124 10.72 2.18 13.03
N ALA A 125 9.53 2.21 13.61
CA ALA A 125 8.58 3.29 13.34
C ALA A 125 9.14 4.66 13.78
N ASP A 126 9.92 4.72 14.86
CA ASP A 126 10.55 5.95 15.34
C ASP A 126 11.68 6.42 14.41
N GLU A 127 12.44 5.50 13.78
CA GLU A 127 13.41 5.86 12.73
C GLU A 127 12.74 6.44 11.50
N ALA A 128 11.57 5.92 11.08
CA ALA A 128 10.80 6.48 9.98
C ALA A 128 10.39 7.93 10.26
N GLU A 129 9.81 8.19 11.42
CA GLU A 129 9.42 9.54 11.85
C GLU A 129 10.62 10.48 11.99
N ALA A 130 11.77 9.98 12.46
CA ALA A 130 13.01 10.77 12.55
C ALA A 130 13.59 11.14 11.17
N LEU A 131 13.50 10.25 10.18
CA LEU A 131 13.89 10.54 8.79
C LEU A 131 13.04 11.65 8.21
N VAL A 132 11.71 11.59 8.36
CA VAL A 132 10.80 12.64 7.90
C VAL A 132 11.06 13.96 8.61
N ALA A 133 11.27 13.94 9.93
CA ALA A 133 11.62 15.14 10.70
C ALA A 133 12.95 15.77 10.23
N ALA A 134 13.86 14.97 9.65
CA ALA A 134 15.11 15.44 9.03
C ALA A 134 14.94 15.89 7.56
N GLY A 135 13.70 15.91 7.02
CA GLY A 135 13.41 16.29 5.64
C GLY A 135 13.79 15.21 4.61
N LYS A 136 13.82 13.94 5.00
CA LYS A 136 14.14 12.80 4.14
C LYS A 136 12.92 11.91 3.96
N HIS A 137 12.87 11.25 2.83
CA HIS A 137 11.97 10.09 2.66
C HIS A 137 12.47 8.89 3.47
N PHE A 138 11.60 7.93 3.68
CA PHE A 138 11.98 6.65 4.26
C PHE A 138 11.44 5.46 3.47
N ALA A 139 12.17 4.36 3.54
CA ALA A 139 11.74 3.07 3.06
C ALA A 139 11.66 2.10 4.24
N VAL A 140 10.60 1.29 4.28
CA VAL A 140 10.55 0.06 5.06
C VAL A 140 10.83 -1.07 4.09
N ALA A 141 11.78 -1.97 4.42
CA ALA A 141 12.07 -3.10 3.54
C ALA A 141 11.10 -4.26 3.84
N GLY A 142 10.46 -4.77 2.80
CA GLY A 142 9.57 -5.93 2.85
C GLY A 142 9.93 -7.01 1.84
N MET A 143 9.23 -8.14 1.95
CA MET A 143 9.33 -9.26 1.01
C MET A 143 7.94 -9.77 0.68
N VAL A 144 7.54 -9.69 -0.61
CA VAL A 144 6.32 -10.33 -1.11
C VAL A 144 6.64 -11.69 -1.67
N ASN A 145 6.11 -12.71 -1.01
CA ASN A 145 6.43 -14.12 -1.13
C ASN A 145 7.63 -14.58 -0.30
N ALA A 146 7.37 -15.32 0.76
CA ALA A 146 8.40 -15.93 1.62
C ALA A 146 9.23 -17.02 0.92
N TYR A 147 8.91 -17.38 -0.32
CA TYR A 147 9.58 -18.43 -1.10
C TYR A 147 11.11 -18.38 -1.08
N PRO A 148 11.78 -17.20 -1.18
CA PRO A 148 13.25 -17.11 -1.14
C PRO A 148 13.89 -17.47 0.20
N LEU A 149 13.10 -17.61 1.28
CA LEU A 149 13.65 -18.11 2.55
C LEU A 149 14.11 -19.55 2.47
N GLY A 150 13.73 -20.27 1.39
CA GLY A 150 14.16 -21.64 1.16
C GLY A 150 13.40 -22.69 1.97
N PRO A 151 13.91 -23.92 2.05
CA PRO A 151 13.24 -25.04 2.70
C PRO A 151 13.35 -25.03 4.23
N ASP A 152 14.09 -24.10 4.80
CA ASP A 152 14.27 -23.90 6.22
C ASP A 152 14.32 -22.39 6.55
N LEU A 153 14.35 -22.04 7.82
CA LEU A 153 14.30 -20.64 8.27
C LEU A 153 15.68 -20.06 8.61
N SER A 154 16.76 -20.74 8.23
CA SER A 154 18.12 -20.40 8.65
C SER A 154 18.58 -19.00 8.16
N THR A 155 18.02 -18.52 7.06
CA THR A 155 18.37 -17.22 6.47
C THR A 155 17.55 -16.04 7.02
N LEU A 156 16.45 -16.30 7.74
CA LEU A 156 15.51 -15.25 8.14
C LEU A 156 16.15 -14.17 9.02
N GLY A 157 17.03 -14.59 9.96
CA GLY A 157 17.78 -13.65 10.82
C GLY A 157 18.68 -12.72 10.01
N ALA A 158 19.34 -13.21 8.97
CA ALA A 158 20.19 -12.39 8.10
C ALA A 158 19.38 -11.35 7.31
N TRP A 159 18.19 -11.70 6.85
CA TRP A 159 17.28 -10.74 6.21
C TRP A 159 16.81 -9.66 7.20
N PHE A 160 16.48 -10.05 8.43
CA PHE A 160 16.11 -9.09 9.49
C PHE A 160 17.25 -8.12 9.81
N ASP A 161 18.50 -8.61 9.91
CA ASP A 161 19.68 -7.78 10.17
C ASP A 161 19.95 -6.77 9.04
N ARG A 162 19.62 -7.12 7.79
CA ARG A 162 19.65 -6.20 6.63
C ARG A 162 18.54 -5.16 6.67
N GLY A 163 17.54 -5.32 7.51
CA GLY A 163 16.47 -4.35 7.71
C GLY A 163 15.10 -4.79 7.22
N LEU A 164 14.92 -6.07 6.83
CA LEU A 164 13.61 -6.59 6.47
C LEU A 164 12.67 -6.54 7.67
N ARG A 165 11.50 -5.95 7.51
CA ARG A 165 10.51 -5.75 8.60
C ARG A 165 9.12 -6.26 8.28
N ASN A 166 8.85 -6.66 7.04
CA ASN A 166 7.57 -7.21 6.62
C ASN A 166 7.78 -8.41 5.70
N ILE A 167 6.96 -9.46 5.84
CA ILE A 167 6.92 -10.58 4.90
C ILE A 167 5.47 -10.94 4.60
N THR A 168 5.09 -10.83 3.32
CA THR A 168 3.87 -11.42 2.77
C THR A 168 4.13 -12.89 2.46
N LEU A 169 3.31 -13.78 3.00
CA LEU A 169 3.60 -15.22 3.00
C LEU A 169 3.68 -15.84 1.61
N THR A 170 2.81 -15.41 0.68
CA THR A 170 2.76 -15.92 -0.71
C THR A 170 2.61 -14.80 -1.71
N HIS A 171 2.89 -15.12 -2.99
CA HIS A 171 2.52 -14.32 -4.15
C HIS A 171 1.71 -15.19 -5.13
N VAL A 172 2.04 -15.20 -6.43
CA VAL A 172 1.48 -16.17 -7.37
C VAL A 172 2.13 -17.54 -7.15
N GLY A 173 1.30 -18.57 -6.96
CA GLY A 173 1.71 -19.93 -6.65
C GLY A 173 1.75 -20.23 -5.16
N HIS A 174 1.36 -21.47 -4.80
CA HIS A 174 1.62 -21.99 -3.46
C HIS A 174 3.13 -22.12 -3.26
N ASN A 175 3.58 -21.93 -2.03
CA ASN A 175 4.97 -22.13 -1.67
C ASN A 175 5.12 -23.10 -0.51
N GLN A 176 6.31 -23.31 0.01
CA GLN A 176 6.57 -24.25 1.10
C GLN A 176 5.92 -23.85 2.44
N PHE A 177 5.35 -22.64 2.54
CA PHE A 177 4.79 -22.10 3.80
C PHE A 177 3.26 -22.08 3.82
N ALA A 178 2.62 -21.73 2.68
CA ALA A 178 1.19 -21.46 2.67
C ALA A 178 0.55 -21.60 1.29
N ASP A 179 -0.76 -21.74 1.28
CA ASP A 179 -1.58 -21.69 0.08
C ASP A 179 -1.83 -20.24 -0.36
N SER A 180 -1.53 -19.95 -1.62
CA SER A 180 -1.79 -18.67 -2.28
C SER A 180 -3.24 -18.55 -2.73
N SER A 181 -3.83 -17.36 -2.66
CA SER A 181 -5.11 -17.03 -3.28
C SER A 181 -5.06 -17.04 -4.83
N ARG A 182 -3.85 -17.11 -5.39
CA ARG A 182 -3.58 -17.16 -6.84
C ARG A 182 -2.68 -18.35 -7.18
N PRO A 183 -3.21 -19.61 -7.24
CA PRO A 183 -2.45 -20.76 -7.71
C PRO A 183 -1.84 -20.50 -9.11
N ARG A 184 -0.65 -21.06 -9.38
CA ARG A 184 -0.03 -20.96 -10.71
C ARG A 184 -0.91 -21.64 -11.75
N ARG A 185 -0.85 -21.14 -12.97
CA ARG A 185 -1.54 -21.77 -14.11
C ARG A 185 -0.63 -22.68 -14.91
N GLU A 186 0.65 -22.36 -14.99
CA GLU A 186 1.67 -23.10 -15.74
C GLU A 186 3.00 -23.16 -14.95
N PRO A 187 3.47 -24.32 -14.50
CA PRO A 187 2.67 -25.54 -14.36
C PRO A 187 1.52 -25.33 -13.37
N ALA A 188 0.42 -26.02 -13.59
CA ALA A 188 -0.80 -25.82 -12.78
C ALA A 188 -0.60 -26.32 -11.35
N ASP A 189 -0.77 -25.43 -10.38
CA ASP A 189 -0.89 -25.80 -8.97
C ASP A 189 -2.26 -26.44 -8.70
N PRO A 190 -2.40 -27.33 -7.70
CA PRO A 190 -3.71 -27.74 -7.21
C PRO A 190 -4.46 -26.52 -6.62
N PRO A 191 -5.79 -26.59 -6.46
CA PRO A 191 -6.55 -25.52 -5.81
C PRO A 191 -6.07 -25.21 -4.38
N GLU A 192 -5.65 -26.22 -3.64
CA GLU A 192 -5.03 -26.18 -2.32
C GLU A 192 -3.92 -27.22 -2.27
N GLU A 193 -2.79 -26.88 -1.67
CA GLU A 193 -1.67 -27.80 -1.49
C GLU A 193 -1.54 -28.24 -0.03
N HIS A 194 -1.58 -27.27 0.89
CA HIS A 194 -1.42 -27.51 2.33
C HIS A 194 -2.78 -27.51 3.06
N GLY A 195 -3.83 -27.07 2.38
CA GLY A 195 -5.12 -26.81 3.01
C GLY A 195 -5.01 -25.70 4.06
N GLY A 196 -4.21 -24.68 3.80
CA GLY A 196 -3.91 -23.56 4.68
C GLY A 196 -2.41 -23.32 4.87
N LEU A 197 -1.95 -23.17 6.12
CA LEU A 197 -0.52 -23.12 6.46
C LEU A 197 0.08 -24.53 6.47
N SER A 198 1.30 -24.67 5.94
CA SER A 198 2.12 -25.87 6.18
C SER A 198 2.68 -25.86 7.61
N ASP A 199 3.27 -26.98 8.05
CA ASP A 199 3.99 -27.04 9.33
C ASP A 199 5.19 -26.07 9.35
N LEU A 200 5.84 -25.87 8.19
CA LEU A 200 6.93 -24.90 8.06
C LEU A 200 6.39 -23.46 8.12
N GLY A 201 5.22 -23.20 7.54
CA GLY A 201 4.52 -21.91 7.63
C GLY A 201 4.20 -21.52 9.08
N ARG A 202 3.72 -22.48 9.89
CA ARG A 202 3.47 -22.24 11.32
C ARG A 202 4.74 -21.87 12.08
N LYS A 203 5.87 -22.50 11.76
CA LYS A 203 7.19 -22.16 12.32
C LYS A 203 7.66 -20.78 11.86
N LEU A 204 7.40 -20.42 10.58
CA LEU A 204 7.71 -19.09 10.05
C LEU A 204 6.99 -18.00 10.83
N ILE A 205 5.67 -18.14 11.08
CA ILE A 205 4.90 -17.17 11.87
C ILE A 205 5.50 -16.99 13.26
N ALA A 206 5.84 -18.09 13.96
CA ALA A 206 6.44 -18.03 15.29
C ALA A 206 7.80 -17.30 15.26
N GLU A 207 8.63 -17.58 14.26
CA GLU A 207 9.97 -16.96 14.14
C GLU A 207 9.88 -15.49 13.72
N MET A 208 8.92 -15.11 12.86
CA MET A 208 8.65 -13.70 12.53
C MET A 208 8.23 -12.92 13.78
N ASN A 209 7.31 -13.47 14.58
CA ASN A 209 6.91 -12.84 15.85
C ASN A 209 8.10 -12.67 16.80
N ARG A 210 8.97 -13.70 16.92
CA ARG A 210 10.17 -13.66 17.76
C ARG A 210 11.18 -12.58 17.35
N LEU A 211 11.34 -12.39 16.01
CA LEU A 211 12.28 -11.41 15.46
C LEU A 211 11.71 -9.99 15.38
N GLY A 212 10.40 -9.81 15.46
CA GLY A 212 9.78 -8.51 15.25
C GLY A 212 9.58 -8.18 13.74
N ILE A 213 9.28 -9.20 12.94
CA ILE A 213 8.90 -9.05 11.54
C ILE A 213 7.37 -9.08 11.45
N ILE A 214 6.79 -8.09 10.79
CA ILE A 214 5.35 -7.97 10.56
C ILE A 214 4.90 -9.11 9.64
N VAL A 215 3.88 -9.86 10.07
CA VAL A 215 3.24 -10.90 9.26
C VAL A 215 2.19 -10.27 8.38
N ASP A 216 2.33 -10.42 7.07
CA ASP A 216 1.40 -9.90 6.07
C ASP A 216 0.62 -11.05 5.43
N VAL A 217 -0.71 -10.99 5.54
CA VAL A 217 -1.65 -11.98 5.01
C VAL A 217 -2.27 -11.57 3.67
N SER A 218 -1.75 -10.55 3.00
CA SER A 218 -2.12 -10.29 1.61
C SER A 218 -1.80 -11.51 0.74
N GLN A 219 -2.62 -11.77 -0.27
CA GLN A 219 -2.37 -12.80 -1.30
C GLN A 219 -2.49 -14.26 -0.85
N VAL A 220 -2.82 -14.54 0.39
CA VAL A 220 -3.05 -15.92 0.87
C VAL A 220 -4.53 -16.33 0.75
N THR A 221 -4.83 -17.63 0.91
CA THR A 221 -6.22 -18.09 0.97
C THR A 221 -6.92 -17.63 2.24
N PRO A 222 -8.27 -17.52 2.25
CA PRO A 222 -9.04 -17.18 3.46
C PRO A 222 -8.70 -18.06 4.65
N LYS A 223 -8.45 -19.35 4.41
CA LYS A 223 -8.07 -20.30 5.47
C LYS A 223 -6.73 -19.93 6.10
N VAL A 224 -5.74 -19.52 5.30
CA VAL A 224 -4.45 -19.04 5.81
C VAL A 224 -4.63 -17.78 6.64
N VAL A 225 -5.46 -16.81 6.19
CA VAL A 225 -5.76 -15.61 6.98
C VAL A 225 -6.27 -15.98 8.36
N MET A 226 -7.28 -16.88 8.42
CA MET A 226 -7.88 -17.31 9.69
C MET A 226 -6.89 -18.06 10.58
N GLU A 227 -6.02 -18.91 10.02
CA GLU A 227 -5.00 -19.62 10.79
C GLU A 227 -3.92 -18.67 11.32
N VAL A 228 -3.42 -17.73 10.51
CA VAL A 228 -2.41 -16.76 10.91
C VAL A 228 -2.93 -15.85 12.01
N THR A 229 -4.17 -15.35 11.90
CA THR A 229 -4.78 -14.48 12.92
C THR A 229 -5.01 -15.18 14.27
N GLN A 230 -5.07 -16.51 14.28
CA GLN A 230 -5.15 -17.31 15.51
C GLN A 230 -3.77 -17.66 16.09
N LEU A 231 -2.75 -17.79 15.24
CA LEU A 231 -1.40 -18.22 15.64
C LEU A 231 -0.50 -17.05 16.05
N SER A 232 -0.61 -15.91 15.36
CA SER A 232 0.24 -14.76 15.64
C SER A 232 -0.02 -14.23 17.04
N THR A 233 1.07 -14.00 17.78
CA THR A 233 1.03 -13.39 19.12
C THR A 233 1.08 -11.86 19.07
N VAL A 234 1.26 -11.29 17.86
CA VAL A 234 1.31 -9.85 17.60
C VAL A 234 0.33 -9.48 16.51
N PRO A 235 -0.04 -8.20 16.35
CA PRO A 235 -0.89 -7.76 15.25
C PRO A 235 -0.35 -8.18 13.89
N VAL A 236 -1.27 -8.59 12.97
CA VAL A 236 -0.94 -8.92 11.57
C VAL A 236 -1.51 -7.87 10.64
N ILE A 237 -0.97 -7.77 9.42
CA ILE A 237 -1.50 -6.86 8.41
C ILE A 237 -1.96 -7.61 7.16
N ALA A 238 -2.84 -6.96 6.39
CA ALA A 238 -2.95 -7.18 4.96
C ALA A 238 -2.48 -5.89 4.28
N SER A 239 -1.23 -5.85 3.81
CA SER A 239 -0.61 -4.62 3.30
C SER A 239 -1.33 -4.06 2.08
N HIS A 240 -1.82 -4.94 1.16
CA HIS A 240 -2.40 -4.56 -0.12
C HIS A 240 -3.53 -5.52 -0.53
N SER A 241 -4.73 -5.26 -0.07
CA SER A 241 -5.92 -6.05 -0.39
C SER A 241 -7.10 -5.13 -0.75
N GLY A 242 -8.12 -5.68 -1.38
CA GLY A 242 -9.38 -4.99 -1.64
C GLY A 242 -10.51 -5.56 -0.79
N VAL A 243 -11.74 -5.10 -1.06
CA VAL A 243 -12.96 -5.49 -0.36
C VAL A 243 -13.79 -6.43 -1.22
N LYS A 244 -13.95 -7.68 -0.79
CA LYS A 244 -14.65 -8.73 -1.57
C LYS A 244 -16.15 -8.40 -1.79
N ALA A 245 -16.77 -7.72 -0.85
CA ALA A 245 -18.15 -7.26 -0.99
C ALA A 245 -18.33 -6.20 -2.09
N ILE A 246 -17.26 -5.49 -2.50
CA ILE A 246 -17.29 -4.53 -3.60
C ILE A 246 -16.93 -5.21 -4.92
N VAL A 247 -15.86 -6.00 -4.96
CA VAL A 247 -15.48 -6.81 -6.13
C VAL A 247 -15.11 -8.22 -5.68
N ASP A 248 -15.89 -9.20 -6.12
CA ASP A 248 -15.67 -10.62 -5.81
C ASP A 248 -14.49 -11.18 -6.62
N THR A 249 -13.31 -11.10 -6.03
CA THR A 249 -12.07 -11.70 -6.53
C THR A 249 -11.34 -12.40 -5.40
N ALA A 250 -10.48 -13.37 -5.73
CA ALA A 250 -9.69 -14.12 -4.76
C ALA A 250 -8.64 -13.26 -4.03
N ARG A 251 -8.35 -12.04 -4.53
CA ARG A 251 -7.39 -11.09 -3.92
C ARG A 251 -8.03 -10.19 -2.87
N ASN A 252 -9.36 -10.08 -2.87
CA ASN A 252 -10.11 -9.23 -1.96
C ASN A 252 -10.52 -10.01 -0.72
N LEU A 253 -10.45 -9.35 0.43
CA LEU A 253 -10.78 -9.93 1.73
C LEU A 253 -12.30 -9.94 1.96
N THR A 254 -12.78 -11.01 2.55
CA THR A 254 -14.14 -11.09 3.10
C THR A 254 -14.29 -10.24 4.36
N ASP A 255 -15.52 -10.02 4.79
CA ASP A 255 -15.80 -9.31 6.04
C ASP A 255 -15.21 -10.06 7.25
N GLU A 256 -15.29 -11.39 7.25
CA GLU A 256 -14.76 -12.25 8.31
C GLU A 256 -13.24 -12.16 8.40
N GLU A 257 -12.53 -12.13 7.26
CA GLU A 257 -11.07 -11.96 7.20
C GLU A 257 -10.65 -10.59 7.74
N MET A 258 -11.33 -9.52 7.30
CA MET A 258 -11.04 -8.16 7.81
C MET A 258 -11.30 -8.05 9.32
N ILE A 259 -12.37 -8.64 9.83
CA ILE A 259 -12.68 -8.69 11.26
C ILE A 259 -11.63 -9.51 12.02
N ALA A 260 -11.16 -10.64 11.47
CA ALA A 260 -10.10 -11.44 12.08
C ALA A 260 -8.78 -10.66 12.20
N ILE A 261 -8.35 -9.95 11.14
CA ILE A 261 -7.18 -9.07 11.16
C ILE A 261 -7.34 -7.96 12.22
N LYS A 262 -8.48 -7.27 12.24
CA LYS A 262 -8.81 -6.28 13.28
C LYS A 262 -8.65 -6.84 14.69
N ASN A 263 -9.15 -8.05 14.93
CA ASN A 263 -9.14 -8.67 16.27
C ASN A 263 -7.74 -8.98 16.78
N THR A 264 -6.72 -9.07 15.91
CA THR A 264 -5.30 -9.12 16.32
C THR A 264 -4.75 -7.74 16.72
N GLY A 265 -5.51 -6.66 16.54
CA GLY A 265 -5.02 -5.28 16.60
C GLY A 265 -4.40 -4.79 15.29
N GLY A 266 -4.53 -5.55 14.21
CA GLY A 266 -3.91 -5.33 12.91
C GLY A 266 -4.56 -4.23 12.06
N VAL A 267 -4.10 -4.13 10.79
CA VAL A 267 -4.61 -3.19 9.79
C VAL A 267 -4.81 -3.87 8.43
N VAL A 268 -5.74 -3.32 7.66
CA VAL A 268 -6.01 -3.70 6.27
C VAL A 268 -5.66 -2.52 5.36
N GLY A 269 -4.67 -2.70 4.49
CA GLY A 269 -4.29 -1.78 3.44
C GLY A 269 -5.22 -1.93 2.23
N ILE A 270 -6.00 -0.89 1.96
CA ILE A 270 -6.86 -0.84 0.79
C ILE A 270 -6.01 -0.40 -0.40
N VAL A 271 -5.90 -1.30 -1.38
CA VAL A 271 -4.96 -1.15 -2.48
C VAL A 271 -5.57 -0.44 -3.69
N ALA A 272 -4.82 0.52 -4.25
CA ALA A 272 -5.20 1.23 -5.47
C ALA A 272 -4.99 0.38 -6.74
N PHE A 273 -5.55 -0.83 -6.75
CA PHE A 273 -5.46 -1.77 -7.87
C PHE A 273 -6.80 -1.86 -8.60
N SER A 274 -6.83 -1.41 -9.85
CA SER A 274 -8.08 -1.17 -10.58
C SER A 274 -9.07 -2.34 -10.58
N SER A 275 -8.60 -3.58 -10.80
CA SER A 275 -9.47 -4.75 -10.86
C SER A 275 -9.95 -5.26 -9.49
N TYR A 276 -9.43 -4.71 -8.38
CA TYR A 276 -9.88 -5.02 -7.02
C TYR A 276 -10.90 -4.00 -6.50
N LEU A 277 -10.95 -2.83 -7.13
CA LEU A 277 -11.81 -1.70 -6.75
C LEU A 277 -13.04 -1.56 -7.64
N LYS A 278 -12.99 -2.05 -8.87
CA LYS A 278 -14.06 -1.92 -9.87
C LYS A 278 -14.11 -3.18 -10.72
N GLN A 279 -15.32 -3.68 -10.98
CA GLN A 279 -15.50 -4.76 -11.94
C GLN A 279 -14.95 -4.34 -13.31
N GLY A 280 -13.94 -5.08 -13.76
CA GLY A 280 -13.25 -4.78 -15.04
C GLY A 280 -14.04 -5.21 -16.25
N ASP A 281 -13.77 -4.55 -17.40
CA ASP A 281 -14.22 -5.01 -18.70
C ASP A 281 -13.41 -6.27 -19.10
N PRO A 282 -14.04 -7.39 -19.47
CA PRO A 282 -13.34 -8.62 -19.84
C PRO A 282 -12.41 -8.46 -21.05
N ASP A 283 -12.70 -7.51 -21.93
CA ASP A 283 -11.90 -7.25 -23.13
C ASP A 283 -10.65 -6.37 -22.85
N ARG A 284 -10.55 -5.76 -21.69
CA ARG A 284 -9.43 -4.88 -21.32
C ARG A 284 -8.07 -5.60 -21.41
N ARG A 285 -7.98 -6.77 -20.79
CA ARG A 285 -6.73 -7.55 -20.72
C ARG A 285 -6.30 -8.09 -22.09
N PRO A 286 -7.20 -8.69 -22.91
CA PRO A 286 -6.88 -9.06 -24.29
C PRO A 286 -6.45 -7.88 -25.17
N ALA A 287 -7.07 -6.70 -24.99
CA ALA A 287 -6.67 -5.50 -25.74
C ALA A 287 -5.28 -5.00 -25.34
N LEU A 288 -4.95 -5.01 -24.04
CA LEU A 288 -3.62 -4.65 -23.54
C LEU A 288 -2.54 -5.62 -24.03
N ALA A 289 -2.82 -6.93 -24.05
CA ALA A 289 -1.90 -7.94 -24.56
C ALA A 289 -1.51 -7.68 -26.02
N LYS A 290 -2.45 -7.23 -26.88
CA LYS A 290 -2.15 -6.84 -28.26
C LYS A 290 -1.19 -5.65 -28.35
N ILE A 291 -1.28 -4.69 -27.44
CA ILE A 291 -0.30 -3.59 -27.36
C ILE A 291 1.08 -4.17 -27.00
N GLY A 292 1.15 -5.08 -26.02
CA GLY A 292 2.38 -5.77 -25.68
C GLY A 292 2.98 -6.57 -26.84
N GLU A 293 2.17 -7.21 -27.69
CA GLU A 293 2.63 -7.91 -28.90
C GLU A 293 3.26 -6.94 -29.92
N ILE A 294 2.73 -5.71 -30.04
CA ILE A 294 3.24 -4.71 -30.98
C ILE A 294 4.57 -4.13 -30.52
N TYR A 295 4.69 -3.82 -29.23
CA TYR A 295 5.82 -3.04 -28.67
C TYR A 295 6.84 -3.90 -27.89
N GLY A 296 6.62 -5.21 -27.75
CA GLY A 296 7.43 -6.10 -26.93
C GLY A 296 7.19 -5.98 -25.42
N SER A 297 6.49 -4.93 -24.98
CA SER A 297 6.14 -4.69 -23.58
C SER A 297 4.86 -3.85 -23.45
N THR A 298 4.25 -3.86 -22.28
CA THR A 298 3.16 -2.98 -21.87
C THR A 298 3.62 -1.88 -20.91
N THR A 299 4.91 -1.79 -20.60
CA THR A 299 5.48 -0.77 -19.73
C THR A 299 6.23 0.29 -20.54
N LEU A 300 6.11 1.56 -20.12
CA LEU A 300 6.80 2.66 -20.78
C LEU A 300 8.32 2.52 -20.64
N ALA A 301 8.81 2.06 -19.51
CA ALA A 301 10.23 1.91 -19.23
C ALA A 301 10.91 0.95 -20.23
N ASP A 302 10.30 -0.21 -20.47
CA ASP A 302 10.84 -1.20 -21.39
C ASP A 302 10.80 -0.71 -22.83
N VAL A 303 9.67 -0.06 -23.27
CA VAL A 303 9.58 0.50 -24.61
C VAL A 303 10.59 1.64 -24.82
N MET A 304 10.86 2.47 -23.81
CA MET A 304 11.91 3.48 -23.88
C MET A 304 13.32 2.87 -24.02
N ALA A 305 13.56 1.72 -23.40
CA ALA A 305 14.83 1.03 -23.47
C ALA A 305 15.02 0.29 -24.82
N ASP A 306 14.00 -0.46 -25.25
CA ASP A 306 14.12 -1.43 -26.33
C ASP A 306 13.65 -0.87 -27.70
N ALA A 307 12.72 0.10 -27.72
CA ALA A 307 12.13 0.69 -28.93
C ALA A 307 11.90 2.20 -28.77
N PRO A 308 12.94 3.01 -28.55
CA PRO A 308 12.82 4.44 -28.21
C PRO A 308 12.14 5.28 -29.31
N ASP A 309 12.22 4.86 -30.56
CA ASP A 309 11.56 5.48 -31.72
C ASP A 309 10.03 5.26 -31.74
N GLN A 310 9.50 4.31 -31.00
CA GLN A 310 8.08 3.96 -30.91
C GLN A 310 7.37 4.54 -29.67
N VAL A 311 8.09 5.23 -28.79
CA VAL A 311 7.55 5.70 -27.50
C VAL A 311 6.31 6.56 -27.64
N GLU A 312 6.30 7.51 -28.59
CA GLU A 312 5.14 8.42 -28.76
C GLU A 312 3.91 7.66 -29.28
N GLN A 313 4.09 6.69 -30.19
CA GLN A 313 2.99 5.86 -30.66
C GLN A 313 2.48 4.92 -29.56
N PHE A 314 3.38 4.32 -28.80
CA PHE A 314 3.03 3.52 -27.61
C PHE A 314 2.17 4.32 -26.62
N LYS A 315 2.57 5.54 -26.27
CA LYS A 315 1.81 6.43 -25.40
C LYS A 315 0.39 6.71 -25.96
N ALA A 316 0.29 6.97 -27.26
CA ALA A 316 -0.99 7.22 -27.92
C ALA A 316 -1.92 5.99 -27.89
N ASP A 317 -1.37 4.80 -28.13
CA ASP A 317 -2.13 3.55 -28.11
C ASP A 317 -2.55 3.18 -26.67
N MET A 318 -1.69 3.40 -25.69
CA MET A 318 -2.03 3.24 -24.27
C MET A 318 -3.12 4.23 -23.83
N ALA A 319 -3.06 5.49 -24.27
CA ALA A 319 -4.09 6.48 -23.98
C ALA A 319 -5.45 6.07 -24.61
N THR A 320 -5.42 5.56 -25.84
CA THR A 320 -6.63 5.02 -26.53
C THR A 320 -7.20 3.81 -25.78
N HIS A 321 -6.34 2.92 -25.32
CA HIS A 321 -6.73 1.77 -24.50
C HIS A 321 -7.39 2.22 -23.19
N GLU A 322 -6.80 3.17 -22.46
CA GLU A 322 -7.37 3.67 -21.21
C GLU A 322 -8.70 4.43 -21.42
N GLN A 323 -8.87 5.14 -22.53
CA GLN A 323 -10.17 5.76 -22.88
C GLN A 323 -11.25 4.71 -23.12
N ARG A 324 -10.91 3.62 -23.80
CA ARG A 324 -11.85 2.53 -24.09
C ARG A 324 -12.17 1.69 -22.86
N PHE A 325 -11.19 1.46 -22.01
CA PHE A 325 -11.27 0.60 -20.83
C PHE A 325 -10.80 1.38 -19.57
N PRO A 326 -11.60 2.36 -19.10
CA PRO A 326 -11.16 3.23 -18.02
C PRO A 326 -10.90 2.45 -16.72
N ARG A 327 -9.76 2.73 -16.11
CA ARG A 327 -9.40 2.20 -14.79
C ARG A 327 -10.38 2.66 -13.71
N ALA A 328 -10.29 2.03 -12.54
CA ALA A 328 -10.80 2.65 -11.32
C ALA A 328 -10.09 4.00 -11.08
N ASN A 329 -10.70 4.84 -10.27
CA ASN A 329 -10.14 6.13 -9.86
C ASN A 329 -10.07 6.21 -8.34
N VAL A 330 -9.50 7.29 -7.82
CA VAL A 330 -9.36 7.55 -6.38
C VAL A 330 -10.70 7.47 -5.65
N GLY A 331 -11.82 7.88 -6.29
CA GLY A 331 -13.16 7.72 -5.73
C GLY A 331 -13.52 6.27 -5.43
N HIS A 332 -13.18 5.31 -6.31
CA HIS A 332 -13.41 3.88 -6.06
C HIS A 332 -12.49 3.33 -4.96
N LEU A 333 -11.26 3.85 -4.84
CA LEU A 333 -10.38 3.52 -3.72
C LEU A 333 -11.03 3.93 -2.40
N VAL A 334 -11.52 5.17 -2.33
CA VAL A 334 -12.13 5.68 -1.09
C VAL A 334 -13.50 5.02 -0.83
N ASP A 335 -14.26 4.56 -1.84
CA ASP A 335 -15.44 3.70 -1.62
C ASP A 335 -15.09 2.42 -0.86
N SER A 336 -13.94 1.81 -1.19
CA SER A 336 -13.44 0.61 -0.49
C SER A 336 -12.91 0.95 0.91
N ILE A 337 -12.27 2.11 1.10
CA ILE A 337 -11.86 2.63 2.41
C ILE A 337 -13.11 2.88 3.28
N ASP A 338 -14.13 3.55 2.76
CA ASP A 338 -15.40 3.81 3.47
C ASP A 338 -16.05 2.50 3.97
N TYR A 339 -16.06 1.47 3.11
CA TYR A 339 -16.58 0.16 3.47
C TYR A 339 -15.78 -0.47 4.62
N ALA A 340 -14.46 -0.52 4.48
CA ALA A 340 -13.57 -1.09 5.48
C ALA A 340 -13.67 -0.34 6.81
N VAL A 341 -13.63 1.01 6.78
CA VAL A 341 -13.77 1.85 7.97
C VAL A 341 -15.11 1.61 8.68
N LYS A 342 -16.20 1.48 7.92
CA LYS A 342 -17.51 1.15 8.48
C LYS A 342 -17.54 -0.23 9.15
N LEU A 343 -16.84 -1.21 8.60
CA LEU A 343 -16.84 -2.59 9.07
C LEU A 343 -15.92 -2.81 10.27
N ILE A 344 -14.66 -2.34 10.17
CA ILE A 344 -13.61 -2.64 11.14
C ILE A 344 -13.15 -1.43 11.95
N GLY A 345 -13.58 -0.23 11.60
CA GLY A 345 -13.20 1.02 12.28
C GLY A 345 -11.96 1.67 11.67
N ILE A 346 -11.88 3.00 11.82
CA ILE A 346 -10.82 3.84 11.24
C ILE A 346 -9.40 3.43 11.71
N ASP A 347 -9.26 2.87 12.89
CA ASP A 347 -7.96 2.49 13.48
C ASP A 347 -7.35 1.23 12.85
N HIS A 348 -8.09 0.56 11.95
CA HIS A 348 -7.71 -0.72 11.34
C HIS A 348 -7.60 -0.67 9.82
N VAL A 349 -7.54 0.52 9.21
CA VAL A 349 -7.43 0.70 7.76
C VAL A 349 -6.20 1.54 7.43
N THR A 350 -5.50 1.19 6.36
CA THR A 350 -4.40 1.99 5.79
C THR A 350 -4.49 2.03 4.27
N ILE A 351 -3.63 2.81 3.62
CA ILE A 351 -3.63 3.06 2.18
C ILE A 351 -2.45 2.33 1.53
N SER A 352 -2.67 1.78 0.33
CA SER A 352 -1.66 1.06 -0.43
C SER A 352 -1.84 1.26 -1.92
N SER A 353 -0.76 1.18 -2.70
CA SER A 353 -0.83 1.40 -4.14
C SER A 353 -0.60 0.16 -5.01
N ASP A 354 0.32 -0.72 -4.64
CA ASP A 354 0.82 -1.82 -5.49
C ASP A 354 1.41 -1.29 -6.83
N MET A 355 2.06 -0.12 -6.79
CA MET A 355 2.72 0.48 -7.95
C MET A 355 3.89 -0.38 -8.39
N GLU A 356 4.29 -0.28 -9.67
CA GLU A 356 5.26 -1.13 -10.38
C GLU A 356 4.84 -2.60 -10.55
N HIS A 357 3.72 -3.03 -9.93
CA HIS A 357 3.16 -4.38 -10.14
C HIS A 357 1.73 -4.36 -10.74
N GLY A 358 1.37 -3.25 -11.37
CA GLY A 358 0.08 -3.05 -12.03
C GLY A 358 -0.93 -2.24 -11.20
N GLY A 359 -0.53 -1.75 -10.05
CA GLY A 359 -1.28 -0.79 -9.26
C GLY A 359 -1.32 0.61 -9.88
N GLY A 360 -2.02 1.48 -9.22
CA GLY A 360 -2.33 2.82 -9.69
C GLY A 360 -3.73 2.94 -10.30
N VAL A 361 -4.42 4.00 -9.91
CA VAL A 361 -5.77 4.36 -10.35
C VAL A 361 -5.79 5.80 -10.86
N THR A 362 -6.76 6.17 -11.66
CA THR A 362 -6.90 7.55 -12.13
C THR A 362 -6.98 8.51 -10.94
N GLY A 363 -6.07 9.48 -10.89
CA GLY A 363 -5.89 10.41 -9.77
C GLY A 363 -4.83 9.98 -8.75
N TRP A 364 -4.27 8.77 -8.89
CA TRP A 364 -3.07 8.29 -8.18
C TRP A 364 -2.38 7.20 -9.00
N MET A 365 -1.75 7.58 -10.10
CA MET A 365 -1.06 6.68 -11.03
C MET A 365 0.41 6.47 -10.71
N ASN A 366 1.01 7.34 -9.92
CA ASN A 366 2.41 7.30 -9.51
C ASN A 366 2.59 8.06 -8.19
N ALA A 367 3.73 7.92 -7.55
CA ALA A 367 4.04 8.54 -6.27
C ALA A 367 3.84 10.08 -6.28
N GLY A 368 3.98 10.72 -7.45
CA GLY A 368 3.77 12.17 -7.61
C GLY A 368 2.32 12.65 -7.53
N GLU A 369 1.37 11.72 -7.44
CA GLU A 369 -0.07 12.01 -7.37
C GLU A 369 -0.71 11.60 -6.03
N ALA A 370 0.09 11.27 -5.01
CA ALA A 370 -0.41 10.80 -3.71
C ALA A 370 -1.39 11.80 -3.06
N PHE A 371 -1.19 13.10 -3.29
CA PHE A 371 -2.12 14.14 -2.84
C PHE A 371 -3.59 13.89 -3.25
N GLY A 372 -3.84 13.31 -4.42
CA GLY A 372 -5.20 13.04 -4.90
C GLY A 372 -6.03 12.18 -3.96
N VAL A 373 -5.40 11.27 -3.20
CA VAL A 373 -6.09 10.47 -2.18
C VAL A 373 -6.51 11.32 -0.99
N THR A 374 -5.63 12.19 -0.49
CA THR A 374 -5.95 13.13 0.60
C THR A 374 -7.08 14.09 0.20
N GLU A 375 -7.02 14.63 -1.04
CA GLU A 375 -8.07 15.51 -1.57
C GLU A 375 -9.44 14.82 -1.58
N GLU A 376 -9.52 13.58 -2.04
CA GLU A 376 -10.77 12.81 -2.05
C GLU A 376 -11.27 12.48 -0.63
N LEU A 377 -10.38 12.13 0.31
CA LEU A 377 -10.73 11.89 1.71
C LEU A 377 -11.30 13.16 2.37
N VAL A 378 -10.67 14.32 2.16
CA VAL A 378 -11.19 15.62 2.64
C VAL A 378 -12.54 15.92 2.02
N ARG A 379 -12.71 15.71 0.70
CA ARG A 379 -13.98 15.89 -0.01
C ARG A 379 -15.10 15.02 0.58
N ARG A 380 -14.79 13.85 1.12
CA ARG A 380 -15.75 12.94 1.79
C ARG A 380 -15.97 13.27 3.27
N GLY A 381 -15.26 14.24 3.80
CA GLY A 381 -15.47 14.71 5.19
C GLY A 381 -14.68 13.94 6.22
N TYR A 382 -13.64 13.21 5.85
CA TYR A 382 -12.69 12.64 6.81
C TYR A 382 -11.99 13.77 7.57
N SER A 383 -11.86 13.60 8.88
CA SER A 383 -11.10 14.54 9.71
C SER A 383 -9.60 14.41 9.45
N GLU A 384 -8.82 15.47 9.79
CA GLU A 384 -7.35 15.40 9.76
C GLU A 384 -6.81 14.21 10.55
N ALA A 385 -7.37 13.95 11.73
CA ALA A 385 -6.99 12.82 12.57
C ALA A 385 -7.23 11.47 11.87
N ASP A 386 -8.36 11.32 11.15
CA ASP A 386 -8.66 10.09 10.41
C ASP A 386 -7.73 9.91 9.21
N ILE A 387 -7.45 10.99 8.47
CA ILE A 387 -6.54 10.98 7.32
C ILE A 387 -5.10 10.64 7.76
N THR A 388 -4.65 11.19 8.90
CA THR A 388 -3.35 10.85 9.49
C THR A 388 -3.27 9.38 9.89
N LYS A 389 -4.38 8.80 10.41
CA LYS A 389 -4.44 7.36 10.71
C LYS A 389 -4.33 6.51 9.47
N LEU A 390 -5.09 6.83 8.41
CA LEU A 390 -5.10 6.08 7.16
C LEU A 390 -3.72 6.08 6.49
N TRP A 391 -3.03 7.23 6.47
CA TRP A 391 -1.72 7.35 5.84
C TRP A 391 -0.57 6.72 6.66
N TRP A 392 -0.57 6.88 7.99
CA TRP A 392 0.60 6.43 8.77
C TRP A 392 0.28 5.81 10.11
N SER A 393 -0.49 6.50 10.97
CA SER A 393 -0.52 6.17 12.40
C SER A 393 -0.99 4.75 12.69
N ASN A 394 -1.88 4.19 11.85
CA ASN A 394 -2.37 2.83 12.00
C ASN A 394 -1.29 1.79 11.69
N PHE A 395 -0.51 1.99 10.63
CA PHE A 395 0.62 1.12 10.30
C PHE A 395 1.70 1.22 11.38
N ALA A 396 2.08 2.44 11.78
CA ALA A 396 3.07 2.69 12.82
C ALA A 396 2.68 2.04 14.16
N ARG A 397 1.40 2.10 14.53
CA ARG A 397 0.88 1.44 15.74
C ARG A 397 1.09 -0.07 15.69
N VAL A 398 0.79 -0.70 14.58
CA VAL A 398 1.02 -2.14 14.37
C VAL A 398 2.52 -2.44 14.45
N TRP A 399 3.34 -1.69 13.76
CA TRP A 399 4.78 -1.89 13.74
C TRP A 399 5.39 -1.76 15.12
N ARG A 400 5.06 -0.71 15.88
CA ARG A 400 5.49 -0.56 17.30
C ARG A 400 5.03 -1.70 18.19
N ALA A 401 3.82 -2.23 17.97
CA ALA A 401 3.34 -3.38 18.75
C ALA A 401 4.14 -4.66 18.44
N VAL A 402 4.55 -4.85 17.20
CA VAL A 402 5.42 -5.97 16.78
C VAL A 402 6.84 -5.79 17.34
N GLU A 403 7.42 -4.59 17.30
CA GLU A 403 8.72 -4.26 17.89
C GLU A 403 8.74 -4.50 19.43
N ALA A 404 7.70 -4.06 20.12
CA ALA A 404 7.60 -4.19 21.57
C ALA A 404 7.48 -5.63 22.07
N ALA A 405 7.06 -6.55 21.21
CA ALA A 405 6.96 -7.97 21.54
C ALA A 405 8.29 -8.74 21.45
N VAL A 406 9.34 -8.13 20.89
CA VAL A 406 10.67 -8.76 20.78
C VAL A 406 11.32 -8.89 22.16
N GLY A 407 11.55 -10.12 22.61
CA GLY A 407 12.22 -10.42 23.89
C GLY A 407 11.28 -10.57 25.10
N GLY A 408 9.94 -10.63 24.86
CA GLY A 408 8.94 -10.96 25.87
C GLY A 408 8.80 -12.46 26.14
#